data_0d75275a09618ee9913ce93723ccf993
#
_entry.id   0d75275a09618ee9913ce93723ccf993
#
_cell.length_a   1.000
_cell.length_b   1.000
_cell.length_c   1.000
_cell.angle_alpha   90.00
_cell.angle_beta   90.00
_cell.angle_gamma   90.00
#
_symmetry.space_group_name_H-M   'P 1'
#
loop_
_entity.id
_entity.type
_entity.pdbx_description
1 polymer ?
#
loop_
_entity_poly.entity_id
_entity_poly.type
_entity_poly.pdbx_seq_one_letter_code
_entity_poly.pdbx_strand_id
1 'polypeptide(L)'
;MLDPTVCTIDDIPALTLLEQYLCDAYIHNMETLERVVRPNWAFCSVDAGGEKLARGFANAFGAPLVVAHKQRDYSKSNTIESINVLSAEPVEGKVLWIVDDMVDTAGSVESLIRALGRLKPAEVNIIAVHALFSPPAAKRLTALSNEGLLNRIMVTDTVCPGTLPDKIPGLEVVPSAELSARIIRTILTNSPMGKILRTFDAEIYLKSPNLFNQ
;
A
#
# COMPACT_ATOMS: atom_id res chain seq x y z
N MET A 1 -0.60 -19.45 21.23
CA MET A 1 -0.45 -19.88 19.83
C MET A 1 -1.63 -20.76 19.50
N LEU A 2 -2.40 -20.45 18.46
CA LEU A 2 -3.50 -21.32 18.03
C LEU A 2 -2.91 -22.58 17.40
N ASP A 3 -3.49 -23.75 17.72
CA ASP A 3 -3.08 -25.02 17.14
C ASP A 3 -3.83 -25.24 15.81
N PRO A 4 -3.17 -25.19 14.65
CA PRO A 4 -3.83 -25.36 13.36
C PRO A 4 -4.41 -26.76 13.13
N THR A 5 -4.08 -27.74 13.97
CA THR A 5 -4.69 -29.09 13.92
C THR A 5 -6.06 -29.13 14.57
N VAL A 6 -6.39 -28.12 15.39
CA VAL A 6 -7.65 -28.02 16.16
C VAL A 6 -8.55 -26.91 15.61
N CYS A 7 -7.95 -25.86 15.02
CA CYS A 7 -8.67 -24.69 14.51
C CYS A 7 -8.14 -24.29 13.14
N THR A 8 -9.02 -24.18 12.15
CA THR A 8 -8.68 -23.63 10.84
C THR A 8 -8.34 -22.15 10.97
N ILE A 9 -7.21 -21.74 10.41
CA ILE A 9 -6.76 -20.35 10.39
C ILE A 9 -6.62 -19.94 8.94
N ASP A 10 -7.40 -18.95 8.51
CA ASP A 10 -7.28 -18.31 7.20
C ASP A 10 -6.77 -16.87 7.40
N ASP A 11 -5.70 -16.54 6.71
CA ASP A 11 -5.17 -15.16 6.63
C ASP A 11 -5.84 -14.44 5.47
N ILE A 12 -6.57 -13.37 5.77
CA ILE A 12 -7.30 -12.59 4.77
C ILE A 12 -6.49 -11.34 4.41
N PRO A 13 -5.90 -11.27 3.20
CA PRO A 13 -5.10 -10.12 2.81
C PRO A 13 -5.98 -8.89 2.55
N ALA A 14 -6.04 -7.96 3.51
CA ALA A 14 -6.76 -6.69 3.36
C ALA A 14 -6.18 -5.79 2.26
N LEU A 15 -4.98 -6.06 1.78
CA LEU A 15 -4.38 -5.36 0.64
C LEU A 15 -5.22 -5.46 -0.63
N THR A 16 -5.90 -6.58 -0.86
CA THR A 16 -6.82 -6.76 -1.99
C THR A 16 -7.92 -5.68 -2.03
N LEU A 17 -8.36 -5.20 -0.86
CA LEU A 17 -9.33 -4.10 -0.75
C LEU A 17 -8.74 -2.79 -1.32
N LEU A 18 -7.47 -2.51 -1.02
CA LEU A 18 -6.78 -1.32 -1.51
C LEU A 18 -6.47 -1.42 -3.01
N GLU A 19 -6.16 -2.63 -3.51
CA GLU A 19 -5.98 -2.90 -4.94
C GLU A 19 -7.28 -2.67 -5.73
N GLN A 20 -8.42 -3.15 -5.21
CA GLN A 20 -9.75 -2.88 -5.78
C GLN A 20 -10.05 -1.39 -5.79
N TYR A 21 -9.80 -0.70 -4.67
CA TYR A 21 -10.03 0.73 -4.56
C TYR A 21 -9.20 1.53 -5.56
N LEU A 22 -7.93 1.16 -5.81
CA LEU A 22 -7.12 1.78 -6.86
C LEU A 22 -7.75 1.64 -8.24
N CYS A 23 -8.32 0.48 -8.56
CA CYS A 23 -9.04 0.29 -9.82
C CYS A 23 -10.27 1.17 -9.92
N ASP A 24 -11.08 1.24 -8.86
CA ASP A 24 -12.36 1.94 -8.85
C ASP A 24 -12.20 3.46 -8.78
N ALA A 25 -11.22 3.96 -8.03
CA ALA A 25 -11.03 5.38 -7.82
C ALA A 25 -10.13 6.05 -8.88
N TYR A 26 -9.17 5.33 -9.48
CA TYR A 26 -8.13 5.95 -10.31
C TYR A 26 -7.97 5.34 -11.71
N ILE A 27 -8.35 4.07 -11.92
CA ILE A 27 -8.06 3.37 -13.18
C ILE A 27 -9.30 3.25 -14.04
N HIS A 28 -10.40 2.76 -13.50
CA HIS A 28 -11.73 2.61 -14.09
C HIS A 28 -11.85 1.69 -15.31
N ASN A 29 -10.81 1.52 -16.14
CA ASN A 29 -10.88 0.74 -17.37
C ASN A 29 -9.50 0.25 -17.84
N MET A 30 -9.53 -0.68 -18.80
CA MET A 30 -8.33 -1.29 -19.39
C MET A 30 -7.44 -0.29 -20.13
N GLU A 31 -8.01 0.72 -20.79
CA GLU A 31 -7.23 1.73 -21.52
C GLU A 31 -6.34 2.52 -20.53
N THR A 32 -6.88 2.94 -19.41
CA THR A 32 -6.12 3.62 -18.36
C THR A 32 -5.05 2.71 -17.76
N LEU A 33 -5.36 1.43 -17.51
CA LEU A 33 -4.38 0.46 -17.03
C LEU A 33 -3.18 0.34 -17.99
N GLU A 34 -3.44 0.18 -19.29
CA GLU A 34 -2.40 -0.05 -20.29
C GLU A 34 -1.58 1.20 -20.62
N ARG A 35 -2.25 2.35 -20.76
CA ARG A 35 -1.62 3.57 -21.30
C ARG A 35 -1.11 4.52 -20.22
N VAL A 36 -1.65 4.44 -19.01
CA VAL A 36 -1.30 5.34 -17.91
C VAL A 36 -0.59 4.59 -16.79
N VAL A 37 -1.19 3.51 -16.27
CA VAL A 37 -0.65 2.84 -15.09
C VAL A 37 0.64 2.09 -15.41
N ARG A 38 0.61 1.13 -16.32
CA ARG A 38 1.78 0.30 -16.64
C ARG A 38 3.03 1.08 -17.01
N PRO A 39 2.97 2.12 -17.87
CA PRO A 39 4.17 2.89 -18.21
C PRO A 39 4.60 3.92 -17.17
N ASN A 40 3.67 4.46 -16.36
CA ASN A 40 3.97 5.61 -15.52
C ASN A 40 3.92 5.36 -14.02
N TRP A 41 3.36 4.25 -13.55
CA TRP A 41 3.35 3.91 -12.13
C TRP A 41 4.53 3.01 -11.75
N ALA A 42 4.88 3.03 -10.47
CA ALA A 42 5.76 2.03 -9.87
C ALA A 42 5.38 1.85 -8.40
N PHE A 43 5.56 0.62 -7.90
CA PHE A 43 5.29 0.29 -6.51
C PHE A 43 6.61 0.14 -5.75
N CYS A 44 6.68 0.73 -4.56
CA CYS A 44 7.91 0.83 -3.78
C CYS A 44 7.73 0.19 -2.40
N SER A 45 8.68 -0.62 -1.97
CA SER A 45 8.73 -1.10 -0.59
C SER A 45 9.37 -0.07 0.34
N VAL A 46 8.93 0.00 1.59
CA VAL A 46 9.55 0.87 2.62
C VAL A 46 10.94 0.36 3.01
N ASP A 47 11.09 -0.96 3.04
CA ASP A 47 12.35 -1.66 3.34
C ASP A 47 12.35 -3.06 2.70
N ALA A 48 13.37 -3.86 3.01
CA ALA A 48 13.48 -5.24 2.51
C ALA A 48 12.35 -6.15 3.03
N GLY A 49 11.79 -5.89 4.22
CA GLY A 49 10.67 -6.67 4.78
C GLY A 49 9.37 -6.46 4.01
N GLY A 50 9.12 -5.24 3.54
CA GLY A 50 7.94 -4.87 2.76
C GLY A 50 7.99 -5.25 1.27
N GLU A 51 9.13 -5.79 0.78
CA GLU A 51 9.27 -6.10 -0.65
C GLU A 51 8.19 -7.03 -1.19
N LYS A 52 7.80 -8.05 -0.43
CA LYS A 52 6.76 -9.00 -0.84
C LYS A 52 5.41 -8.32 -1.10
N LEU A 53 5.04 -7.35 -0.26
CA LEU A 53 3.80 -6.60 -0.41
C LEU A 53 3.84 -5.70 -1.64
N ALA A 54 4.89 -4.90 -1.79
CA ALA A 54 5.08 -4.02 -2.95
C ALA A 54 5.17 -4.80 -4.26
N ARG A 55 5.80 -5.99 -4.26
CA ARG A 55 5.85 -6.90 -5.40
C ARG A 55 4.46 -7.44 -5.76
N GLY A 56 3.60 -7.71 -4.77
CA GLY A 56 2.19 -8.08 -4.98
C GLY A 56 1.47 -7.04 -5.82
N PHE A 57 1.53 -5.77 -5.42
CA PHE A 57 0.96 -4.66 -6.17
C PHE A 57 1.61 -4.48 -7.55
N ALA A 58 2.93 -4.51 -7.65
CA ALA A 58 3.63 -4.41 -8.93
C ALA A 58 3.14 -5.48 -9.93
N ASN A 59 3.01 -6.72 -9.49
CA ASN A 59 2.49 -7.82 -10.31
C ASN A 59 1.01 -7.62 -10.66
N ALA A 60 0.17 -7.23 -9.68
CA ALA A 60 -1.27 -7.05 -9.85
C ALA A 60 -1.61 -6.00 -10.93
N PHE A 61 -0.81 -4.96 -11.03
CA PHE A 61 -1.01 -3.86 -11.99
C PHE A 61 -0.10 -3.95 -13.24
N GLY A 62 0.85 -4.88 -13.27
CA GLY A 62 1.84 -4.97 -14.34
C GLY A 62 2.78 -3.77 -14.40
N ALA A 63 3.12 -3.20 -13.24
CA ALA A 63 3.96 -2.01 -13.09
C ALA A 63 5.33 -2.38 -12.47
N PRO A 64 6.38 -1.55 -12.66
CA PRO A 64 7.69 -1.80 -12.08
C PRO A 64 7.70 -1.83 -10.54
N LEU A 65 8.60 -2.66 -9.98
CA LEU A 65 8.92 -2.68 -8.57
C LEU A 65 10.16 -1.82 -8.29
N VAL A 66 10.06 -0.99 -7.26
CA VAL A 66 11.15 -0.22 -6.67
C VAL A 66 11.43 -0.79 -5.28
N VAL A 67 12.68 -1.09 -4.96
CA VAL A 67 13.05 -1.63 -3.64
C VAL A 67 13.90 -0.61 -2.90
N ALA A 68 13.43 -0.19 -1.75
CA ALA A 68 14.22 0.61 -0.84
C ALA A 68 15.04 -0.27 0.08
N HIS A 69 16.32 0.00 0.18
CA HIS A 69 17.23 -0.67 1.09
C HIS A 69 17.82 0.32 2.08
N LYS A 70 17.50 0.11 3.35
CA LYS A 70 17.98 0.93 4.45
C LYS A 70 19.31 0.42 4.94
N GLN A 71 20.37 1.22 4.81
CA GLN A 71 21.69 0.89 5.29
C GLN A 71 22.01 1.71 6.54
N ARG A 72 22.31 1.02 7.64
CA ARG A 72 22.77 1.65 8.88
C ARG A 72 24.29 1.65 8.92
N ASP A 73 24.88 2.82 9.07
CA ASP A 73 26.32 2.96 9.30
C ASP A 73 26.61 2.81 10.80
N TYR A 74 26.98 1.62 11.23
CA TYR A 74 27.32 1.35 12.63
C TYR A 74 28.68 1.89 13.06
N SER A 75 29.46 2.49 12.14
CA SER A 75 30.81 3.01 12.43
C SER A 75 30.81 4.40 13.09
N LYS A 76 29.67 5.09 13.12
CA LYS A 76 29.55 6.44 13.70
C LYS A 76 28.42 6.45 14.75
N SER A 77 28.69 7.07 15.90
CA SER A 77 27.72 7.19 17.00
C SER A 77 26.49 8.04 16.69
N ASN A 78 26.45 8.74 15.56
CA ASN A 78 25.26 9.34 14.95
C ASN A 78 24.96 8.58 13.66
N THR A 79 24.07 7.61 13.72
CA THR A 79 23.65 6.77 12.61
C THR A 79 23.07 7.59 11.47
N ILE A 80 23.86 7.85 10.44
CA ILE A 80 23.31 8.39 9.17
C ILE A 80 22.68 7.20 8.47
N GLU A 81 21.34 7.16 8.47
CA GLU A 81 20.61 6.19 7.68
C GLU A 81 20.69 6.62 6.21
N SER A 82 21.43 5.87 5.40
CA SER A 82 21.36 6.02 3.95
C SER A 82 20.29 5.07 3.41
N ILE A 83 19.43 5.59 2.54
CA ILE A 83 18.45 4.78 1.81
C ILE A 83 18.94 4.67 0.38
N ASN A 84 19.23 3.43 -0.03
CA ASN A 84 19.52 3.08 -1.41
C ASN A 84 18.22 2.64 -2.08
N VAL A 85 17.90 3.24 -3.22
CA VAL A 85 16.73 2.90 -4.02
C VAL A 85 17.20 2.10 -5.23
N LEU A 86 16.70 0.89 -5.35
CA LEU A 86 17.00 -0.02 -6.45
C LEU A 86 15.76 -0.13 -7.34
N SER A 87 15.91 0.18 -8.61
CA SER A 87 14.86 0.05 -9.62
C SER A 87 15.45 -0.42 -10.93
N ALA A 88 14.74 -1.30 -11.66
CA ALA A 88 15.13 -1.71 -13.00
C ALA A 88 14.91 -0.61 -14.05
N GLU A 89 14.04 0.36 -13.76
CA GLU A 89 13.69 1.48 -14.62
C GLU A 89 13.90 2.82 -13.91
N PRO A 90 14.10 3.92 -14.66
CA PRO A 90 14.15 5.26 -14.07
C PRO A 90 12.86 5.57 -13.29
N VAL A 91 13.04 6.18 -12.12
CA VAL A 91 11.94 6.62 -11.24
C VAL A 91 11.45 8.03 -11.60
N GLU A 92 12.29 8.81 -12.32
CA GLU A 92 11.99 10.18 -12.72
C GLU A 92 10.68 10.24 -13.53
N GLY A 93 9.78 11.14 -13.14
CA GLY A 93 8.49 11.35 -13.79
C GLY A 93 7.43 10.27 -13.52
N LYS A 94 7.72 9.20 -12.76
CA LYS A 94 6.74 8.17 -12.42
C LYS A 94 5.89 8.57 -11.20
N VAL A 95 4.67 8.03 -11.15
CA VAL A 95 3.81 8.04 -9.96
C VAL A 95 4.21 6.86 -9.09
N LEU A 96 4.75 7.13 -7.90
CA LEU A 96 5.19 6.11 -6.97
C LEU A 96 4.14 5.83 -5.91
N TRP A 97 3.90 4.55 -5.66
CA TRP A 97 3.07 4.06 -4.57
C TRP A 97 3.95 3.27 -3.58
N ILE A 98 4.19 3.86 -2.41
CA ILE A 98 4.89 3.19 -1.30
C ILE A 98 3.88 2.25 -0.64
N VAL A 99 4.19 0.96 -0.59
CA VAL A 99 3.31 -0.08 -0.02
C VAL A 99 3.89 -0.58 1.29
N ASP A 100 3.07 -0.56 2.34
CA ASP A 100 3.43 -1.07 3.66
C ASP A 100 2.23 -1.79 4.30
N ASP A 101 2.46 -2.56 5.35
CA ASP A 101 1.39 -3.17 6.16
C ASP A 101 0.78 -2.14 7.12
N MET A 102 1.59 -1.26 7.68
CA MET A 102 1.14 -0.24 8.63
C MET A 102 1.96 1.05 8.57
N VAL A 103 1.33 2.16 8.93
CA VAL A 103 2.01 3.42 9.22
C VAL A 103 1.83 3.72 10.71
N ASP A 104 2.91 3.53 11.48
CA ASP A 104 2.94 3.86 12.91
C ASP A 104 3.44 5.30 13.12
N THR A 105 4.70 5.53 13.41
CA THR A 105 5.25 6.88 13.65
C THR A 105 5.64 7.63 12.39
N ALA A 106 5.51 7.02 11.22
CA ALA A 106 5.88 7.50 9.90
C ALA A 106 7.38 7.86 9.71
N GLY A 107 8.28 7.44 10.61
CA GLY A 107 9.69 7.78 10.51
C GLY A 107 10.40 7.13 9.32
N SER A 108 10.17 5.84 9.08
CA SER A 108 10.74 5.10 7.95
C SER A 108 10.20 5.64 6.61
N VAL A 109 8.90 5.87 6.56
CA VAL A 109 8.20 6.42 5.38
C VAL A 109 8.71 7.84 5.06
N GLU A 110 8.85 8.71 6.07
CA GLU A 110 9.41 10.06 5.89
C GLU A 110 10.83 10.01 5.28
N SER A 111 11.70 9.18 5.86
CA SER A 111 13.08 9.04 5.35
C SER A 111 13.10 8.55 3.89
N LEU A 112 12.23 7.60 3.55
CA LEU A 112 12.09 7.09 2.19
C LEU A 112 11.58 8.16 1.22
N ILE A 113 10.49 8.88 1.57
CA ILE A 113 9.92 9.93 0.72
C ILE A 113 10.94 11.00 0.41
N ARG A 114 11.73 11.44 1.41
CA ARG A 114 12.81 12.41 1.19
C ARG A 114 13.92 11.88 0.29
N ALA A 115 14.22 10.58 0.34
CA ALA A 115 15.18 9.94 -0.56
C ALA A 115 14.62 9.84 -1.99
N LEU A 116 13.36 9.43 -2.16
CA LEU A 116 12.67 9.35 -3.44
C LEU A 116 12.52 10.73 -4.12
N GLY A 117 12.25 11.78 -3.36
CA GLY A 117 12.13 13.14 -3.89
C GLY A 117 13.37 13.62 -4.67
N ARG A 118 14.56 13.10 -4.33
CA ARG A 118 15.81 13.38 -5.08
C ARG A 118 15.82 12.76 -6.48
N LEU A 119 15.01 11.73 -6.70
CA LEU A 119 14.86 11.03 -7.98
C LEU A 119 13.79 11.66 -8.87
N LYS A 120 13.15 12.76 -8.41
CA LYS A 120 12.15 13.55 -9.14
C LYS A 120 10.99 12.73 -9.69
N PRO A 121 10.29 11.92 -8.88
CA PRO A 121 9.04 11.32 -9.31
C PRO A 121 8.01 12.41 -9.61
N ALA A 122 6.98 12.08 -10.41
CA ALA A 122 5.84 12.98 -10.64
C ALA A 122 4.96 13.10 -9.38
N GLU A 123 4.74 11.97 -8.69
CA GLU A 123 3.99 11.90 -7.44
C GLU A 123 4.58 10.84 -6.53
N VAL A 124 4.43 11.02 -5.22
CA VAL A 124 4.70 9.99 -4.21
C VAL A 124 3.45 9.81 -3.37
N ASN A 125 2.99 8.59 -3.28
CA ASN A 125 1.78 8.19 -2.57
C ASN A 125 2.09 7.05 -1.60
N ILE A 126 1.27 6.88 -0.56
CA ILE A 126 1.38 5.79 0.42
C ILE A 126 0.14 4.91 0.32
N ILE A 127 0.33 3.60 0.40
CA ILE A 127 -0.71 2.59 0.61
C ILE A 127 -0.32 1.79 1.85
N ALA A 128 -1.20 1.74 2.84
CA ALA A 128 -1.01 0.88 4.00
C ALA A 128 -2.34 0.32 4.52
N VAL A 129 -2.30 -0.88 5.09
CA VAL A 129 -3.51 -1.46 5.68
C VAL A 129 -3.84 -0.76 6.99
N HIS A 130 -2.89 -0.68 7.92
CA HIS A 130 -3.16 -0.23 9.27
C HIS A 130 -2.65 1.20 9.51
N ALA A 131 -3.59 2.12 9.77
CA ALA A 131 -3.32 3.51 10.08
C ALA A 131 -3.18 3.70 11.59
N LEU A 132 -2.06 3.29 12.20
CA LEU A 132 -1.84 3.51 13.63
C LEU A 132 -1.62 4.99 13.93
N PHE A 133 -0.85 5.67 13.10
CA PHE A 133 -0.54 7.11 13.20
C PHE A 133 -0.16 7.58 14.61
N SER A 134 0.62 6.76 15.32
CA SER A 134 1.16 7.16 16.63
C SER A 134 1.97 8.44 16.52
N PRO A 135 1.90 9.34 17.51
CA PRO A 135 2.70 10.56 17.48
C PRO A 135 4.19 10.28 17.26
N PRO A 136 4.87 11.03 16.36
CA PRO A 136 4.44 12.25 15.67
C PRO A 136 3.99 12.06 14.21
N ALA A 137 3.41 10.92 13.80
CA ALA A 137 3.09 10.58 12.41
C ALA A 137 2.31 11.67 11.68
N ALA A 138 1.21 12.15 12.25
CA ALA A 138 0.39 13.19 11.61
C ALA A 138 1.18 14.46 11.29
N LYS A 139 2.05 14.89 12.21
CA LYS A 139 2.90 16.07 12.00
C LYS A 139 3.88 15.83 10.84
N ARG A 140 4.51 14.66 10.76
CA ARG A 140 5.44 14.29 9.69
C ARG A 140 4.77 14.22 8.34
N LEU A 141 3.65 13.52 8.24
CA LEU A 141 2.90 13.35 7.00
C LEU A 141 2.36 14.70 6.48
N THR A 142 1.80 15.54 7.37
CA THR A 142 1.36 16.88 7.01
C THR A 142 2.52 17.75 6.53
N ALA A 143 3.68 17.68 7.15
CA ALA A 143 4.86 18.42 6.70
C ALA A 143 5.29 17.99 5.29
N LEU A 144 5.37 16.68 5.02
CA LEU A 144 5.71 16.15 3.71
C LEU A 144 4.71 16.58 2.62
N SER A 145 3.40 16.59 2.94
CA SER A 145 2.38 17.06 2.01
C SER A 145 2.51 18.56 1.74
N ASN A 146 2.76 19.38 2.75
CA ASN A 146 2.96 20.82 2.61
C ASN A 146 4.24 21.17 1.84
N GLU A 147 5.26 20.32 1.92
CA GLU A 147 6.50 20.41 1.15
C GLU A 147 6.32 19.93 -0.32
N GLY A 148 5.15 19.40 -0.68
CA GLY A 148 4.88 18.86 -2.02
C GLY A 148 5.60 17.53 -2.30
N LEU A 149 6.09 16.85 -1.27
CA LEU A 149 6.81 15.57 -1.38
C LEU A 149 5.88 14.36 -1.25
N LEU A 150 4.67 14.54 -0.71
CA LEU A 150 3.65 13.51 -0.52
C LEU A 150 2.32 13.99 -1.05
N ASN A 151 1.70 13.20 -1.94
CA ASN A 151 0.46 13.56 -2.60
C ASN A 151 -0.77 12.92 -1.96
N ARG A 152 -0.73 11.59 -1.72
CA ARG A 152 -1.88 10.83 -1.20
C ARG A 152 -1.43 9.82 -0.17
N ILE A 153 -2.34 9.50 0.75
CA ILE A 153 -2.18 8.45 1.75
C ILE A 153 -3.46 7.63 1.76
N MET A 154 -3.38 6.41 1.30
CA MET A 154 -4.50 5.48 1.25
C MET A 154 -4.33 4.43 2.34
N VAL A 155 -5.31 4.33 3.22
CA VAL A 155 -5.33 3.38 4.34
C VAL A 155 -6.69 2.74 4.50
N THR A 156 -6.81 1.69 5.31
CA THR A 156 -8.11 1.14 5.69
C THR A 156 -8.55 1.61 7.06
N ASP A 157 -9.81 1.37 7.40
CA ASP A 157 -10.39 1.61 8.73
C ASP A 157 -10.23 0.43 9.70
N THR A 158 -9.28 -0.46 9.45
CA THR A 158 -8.99 -1.62 10.31
C THR A 158 -8.46 -1.24 11.70
N VAL A 159 -7.95 -0.03 11.85
CA VAL A 159 -7.64 0.61 13.13
C VAL A 159 -8.69 1.69 13.38
N CYS A 160 -9.17 1.79 14.62
CA CYS A 160 -10.32 2.64 14.99
C CYS A 160 -10.18 4.08 14.48
N PRO A 161 -11.12 4.56 13.63
CA PRO A 161 -11.04 5.90 13.02
C PRO A 161 -11.05 7.06 14.03
N GLY A 162 -11.53 6.84 15.26
CA GLY A 162 -11.59 7.87 16.29
C GLY A 162 -10.23 8.41 16.77
N THR A 163 -9.14 7.80 16.31
CA THR A 163 -7.78 8.25 16.56
C THR A 163 -7.10 8.87 15.34
N LEU A 164 -7.76 8.83 14.17
CA LEU A 164 -7.21 9.46 12.97
C LEU A 164 -7.19 10.98 13.17
N PRO A 165 -6.06 11.63 12.93
CA PRO A 165 -5.99 13.08 13.02
C PRO A 165 -6.87 13.70 11.93
N ASP A 166 -7.73 14.63 12.31
CA ASP A 166 -8.76 15.23 11.47
C ASP A 166 -8.27 15.89 10.17
N LYS A 167 -6.96 16.02 9.97
CA LYS A 167 -6.40 16.80 8.85
C LYS A 167 -4.98 16.39 8.43
N ILE A 168 -4.80 15.17 7.96
CA ILE A 168 -3.62 14.88 7.13
C ILE A 168 -4.02 15.13 5.67
N PRO A 169 -3.38 16.08 4.95
CA PRO A 169 -3.70 16.32 3.55
C PRO A 169 -3.55 15.07 2.69
N GLY A 170 -4.51 14.81 1.81
CA GLY A 170 -4.47 13.66 0.91
C GLY A 170 -4.74 12.31 1.58
N LEU A 171 -5.22 12.28 2.83
CA LEU A 171 -5.62 11.03 3.51
C LEU A 171 -6.96 10.53 2.97
N GLU A 172 -6.95 9.29 2.51
CA GLU A 172 -8.12 8.54 2.04
C GLU A 172 -8.26 7.27 2.89
N VAL A 173 -9.46 7.06 3.43
CA VAL A 173 -9.76 5.89 4.27
C VAL A 173 -10.71 4.97 3.53
N VAL A 174 -10.24 3.76 3.22
CA VAL A 174 -11.02 2.74 2.51
C VAL A 174 -11.75 1.86 3.53
N PRO A 175 -13.08 1.80 3.52
CA PRO A 175 -13.84 1.04 4.50
C PRO A 175 -13.66 -0.47 4.31
N SER A 176 -13.37 -1.20 5.40
CA SER A 176 -13.19 -2.66 5.42
C SER A 176 -14.48 -3.44 5.67
N ALA A 177 -15.58 -2.74 5.95
CA ALA A 177 -16.85 -3.34 6.36
C ALA A 177 -17.41 -4.33 5.32
N GLU A 178 -17.31 -4.02 4.03
CA GLU A 178 -17.81 -4.92 2.98
C GLU A 178 -17.01 -6.21 2.91
N LEU A 179 -15.68 -6.14 2.97
CA LEU A 179 -14.83 -7.34 3.02
C LEU A 179 -15.16 -8.19 4.25
N SER A 180 -15.30 -7.57 5.42
CA SER A 180 -15.68 -8.24 6.66
C SER A 180 -17.05 -8.92 6.55
N ALA A 181 -18.05 -8.25 5.97
CA ALA A 181 -19.38 -8.80 5.76
C ALA A 181 -19.35 -10.02 4.81
N ARG A 182 -18.55 -9.97 3.75
CA ARG A 182 -18.36 -11.09 2.82
C ARG A 182 -17.72 -12.30 3.51
N ILE A 183 -16.70 -12.07 4.35
CA ILE A 183 -16.05 -13.13 5.14
C ILE A 183 -17.07 -13.80 6.07
N ILE A 184 -17.81 -13.01 6.86
CA ILE A 184 -18.82 -13.48 7.78
C ILE A 184 -19.90 -14.28 7.03
N ARG A 185 -20.40 -13.75 5.91
CA ARG A 185 -21.40 -14.46 5.08
C ARG A 185 -20.86 -15.80 4.61
N THR A 186 -19.61 -15.86 4.11
CA THR A 186 -18.97 -17.07 3.61
C THR A 186 -18.88 -18.14 4.69
N ILE A 187 -18.51 -17.75 5.91
CA ILE A 187 -18.48 -18.64 7.08
C ILE A 187 -19.89 -19.14 7.42
N LEU A 188 -20.86 -18.24 7.54
CA LEU A 188 -22.25 -18.60 7.92
C LEU A 188 -22.95 -19.49 6.90
N THR A 189 -22.63 -19.33 5.61
CA THR A 189 -23.22 -20.16 4.54
C THR A 189 -22.39 -21.39 4.20
N ASN A 190 -21.31 -21.66 4.93
CA ASN A 190 -20.36 -22.74 4.66
C ASN A 190 -19.89 -22.76 3.19
N SER A 191 -19.63 -21.57 2.63
CA SER A 191 -19.20 -21.37 1.26
C SER A 191 -17.66 -21.38 1.17
N PRO A 192 -17.07 -21.72 -0.01
CA PRO A 192 -15.62 -21.74 -0.18
C PRO A 192 -14.99 -20.34 -0.03
N MET A 193 -13.96 -20.20 0.81
CA MET A 193 -13.18 -18.97 0.99
C MET A 193 -12.29 -18.62 -0.21
N GLY A 194 -12.04 -19.55 -1.12
CA GLY A 194 -11.10 -19.39 -2.23
C GLY A 194 -11.36 -18.17 -3.15
N LYS A 195 -12.59 -17.65 -3.20
CA LYS A 195 -12.90 -16.42 -3.92
C LYS A 195 -12.34 -15.17 -3.20
N ILE A 196 -12.39 -15.16 -1.88
CA ILE A 196 -11.91 -14.04 -1.04
C ILE A 196 -10.38 -14.07 -0.96
N LEU A 197 -9.79 -15.27 -0.94
CA LEU A 197 -8.34 -15.48 -0.86
C LEU A 197 -7.62 -15.41 -2.22
N ARG A 198 -8.35 -15.08 -3.29
CA ARG A 198 -7.77 -15.00 -4.63
C ARG A 198 -6.73 -13.88 -4.70
N THR A 199 -5.58 -14.16 -5.31
CA THR A 199 -4.61 -13.13 -5.69
C THR A 199 -5.27 -12.12 -6.63
N PHE A 200 -5.12 -10.84 -6.34
CA PHE A 200 -5.67 -9.77 -7.15
C PHE A 200 -4.92 -9.63 -8.47
N ASP A 201 -5.66 -9.31 -9.52
CA ASP A 201 -5.16 -8.99 -10.85
C ASP A 201 -6.06 -7.89 -11.42
N ALA A 202 -5.47 -6.73 -11.68
CA ALA A 202 -6.21 -5.54 -12.12
C ALA A 202 -6.88 -5.73 -13.49
N GLU A 203 -6.24 -6.48 -14.40
CA GLU A 203 -6.81 -6.77 -15.71
C GLU A 203 -8.05 -7.66 -15.60
N ILE A 204 -7.98 -8.71 -14.78
CA ILE A 204 -9.12 -9.59 -14.52
C ILE A 204 -10.23 -8.81 -13.83
N TYR A 205 -9.87 -7.98 -12.84
CA TYR A 205 -10.84 -7.14 -12.11
C TYR A 205 -11.59 -6.19 -13.04
N LEU A 206 -10.87 -5.42 -13.86
CA LEU A 206 -11.47 -4.45 -14.78
C LEU A 206 -12.33 -5.08 -15.87
N LYS A 207 -12.00 -6.31 -16.30
CA LYS A 207 -12.82 -7.07 -17.27
C LYS A 207 -14.03 -7.74 -16.63
N SER A 208 -13.96 -8.11 -15.35
CA SER A 208 -14.97 -8.93 -14.67
C SER A 208 -15.02 -8.63 -13.16
N PRO A 209 -15.46 -7.43 -12.73
CA PRO A 209 -15.46 -7.04 -11.31
C PRO A 209 -16.26 -8.00 -10.42
N ASN A 210 -17.31 -8.61 -10.97
CA ASN A 210 -18.16 -9.57 -10.25
C ASN A 210 -17.42 -10.80 -9.75
N LEU A 211 -16.26 -11.14 -10.30
CA LEU A 211 -15.44 -12.25 -9.80
C LEU A 211 -14.82 -11.98 -8.42
N PHE A 212 -14.70 -10.73 -8.04
CA PHE A 212 -14.13 -10.28 -6.77
C PHE A 212 -15.19 -9.82 -5.77
N ASN A 213 -16.40 -9.49 -6.25
CA ASN A 213 -17.49 -8.90 -5.45
C ASN A 213 -18.60 -9.89 -5.08
N GLN A 214 -18.49 -11.19 -5.44
CA GLN A 214 -19.47 -12.23 -5.13
C GLN A 214 -19.10 -13.05 -3.89
#